data_14d548c57fb998d9d26b1032e93c23ee
#
_entry.id   14d548c57fb998d9d26b1032e93c23ee
#
_cell.length_a   1.000
_cell.length_b   1.000
_cell.length_c   1.000
_cell.angle_alpha   90.00
_cell.angle_beta   90.00
_cell.angle_gamma   90.00
#
_symmetry.space_group_name_H-M   'P 1'
#
loop_
_entity.id
_entity.type
_entity.pdbx_description
1 polymer ?
#
loop_
_entity_poly.entity_id
_entity_poly.type
_entity_poly.pdbx_seq_one_letter_code
_entity_poly.pdbx_strand_id
1 'polypeptide(L)'
;MAVFNDEKEVYQFLGGVFRIGMDDPELVAKLKPTGIVLRITYTEPDAVLTVDFPNVELHEGAGNGPAPNVELFMTADTGNRFWLGKVVLPVALAKGEVRAKGPIAKLLKILPLAKGLFGPYKQQLE
;
A
#
# COMPACT_ATOMS: atom_id res chain seq x y z
N MET A 1 -10.00 -16.91 6.88
CA MET A 1 -9.38 -17.49 5.67
C MET A 1 -8.66 -16.39 4.90
N ALA A 2 -7.42 -16.63 4.52
CA ALA A 2 -6.65 -15.64 3.78
C ALA A 2 -7.12 -15.56 2.33
N VAL A 3 -7.25 -14.33 1.82
CA VAL A 3 -7.64 -14.08 0.43
C VAL A 3 -6.52 -14.51 -0.53
N PHE A 4 -5.27 -14.30 -0.13
CA PHE A 4 -4.10 -14.66 -0.94
C PHE A 4 -3.45 -15.93 -0.40
N ASN A 5 -3.03 -16.80 -1.31
CA ASN A 5 -2.47 -18.11 -0.94
C ASN A 5 -1.02 -18.03 -0.48
N ASP A 6 -0.26 -17.08 -1.01
CA ASP A 6 1.17 -16.95 -0.72
C ASP A 6 1.65 -15.50 -0.95
N GLU A 7 2.93 -15.24 -0.65
CA GLU A 7 3.49 -13.91 -0.83
C GLU A 7 3.53 -13.47 -2.30
N LYS A 8 3.61 -14.41 -3.24
CA LYS A 8 3.60 -14.06 -4.67
C LYS A 8 2.30 -13.39 -5.05
N GLU A 9 1.16 -13.88 -4.53
CA GLU A 9 -0.14 -13.28 -4.80
C GLU A 9 -0.24 -11.91 -4.15
N VAL A 10 0.32 -11.71 -2.95
CA VAL A 10 0.38 -10.39 -2.33
C VAL A 10 1.13 -9.42 -3.23
N TYR A 11 2.28 -9.81 -3.75
CA TYR A 11 3.06 -8.95 -4.64
C TYR A 11 2.35 -8.72 -5.98
N GLN A 12 1.65 -9.72 -6.48
CA GLN A 12 0.89 -9.61 -7.72
C GLN A 12 -0.25 -8.59 -7.60
N PHE A 13 -1.06 -8.68 -6.57
CA PHE A 13 -2.29 -7.88 -6.44
C PHE A 13 -2.06 -6.60 -5.63
N LEU A 14 -1.50 -6.70 -4.43
CA LEU A 14 -1.24 -5.52 -3.60
C LEU A 14 -0.05 -4.72 -4.14
N GLY A 15 0.95 -5.39 -4.68
CA GLY A 15 2.03 -4.72 -5.41
C GLY A 15 1.55 -4.17 -6.74
N GLY A 16 0.68 -4.93 -7.43
CA GLY A 16 0.15 -4.54 -8.74
C GLY A 16 -0.59 -3.22 -8.72
N VAL A 17 -1.35 -2.91 -7.67
CA VAL A 17 -2.07 -1.65 -7.59
C VAL A 17 -1.09 -0.46 -7.52
N PHE A 18 0.03 -0.61 -6.82
CA PHE A 18 1.06 0.43 -6.80
C PHE A 18 1.70 0.60 -8.18
N ARG A 19 1.93 -0.49 -8.91
CA ARG A 19 2.48 -0.42 -10.28
C ARG A 19 1.53 0.32 -11.21
N ILE A 20 0.24 0.06 -11.09
CA ILE A 20 -0.79 0.79 -11.87
C ILE A 20 -0.70 2.28 -11.55
N GLY A 21 -0.59 2.65 -10.27
CA GLY A 21 -0.45 4.03 -9.86
C GLY A 21 0.83 4.69 -10.38
N MET A 22 1.92 3.93 -10.43
CA MET A 22 3.21 4.44 -10.94
C MET A 22 3.20 4.69 -12.44
N ASP A 23 2.28 4.06 -13.18
CA ASP A 23 2.11 4.29 -14.62
C ASP A 23 1.21 5.49 -14.91
N ASP A 24 0.67 6.14 -13.89
CA ASP A 24 -0.19 7.33 -14.03
C ASP A 24 0.65 8.59 -13.77
N PRO A 25 1.00 9.37 -14.81
CA PRO A 25 1.85 10.55 -14.64
C PRO A 25 1.26 11.62 -13.72
N GLU A 26 -0.05 11.80 -13.73
CA GLU A 26 -0.71 12.78 -12.87
C GLU A 26 -0.60 12.38 -11.41
N LEU A 27 -0.81 11.11 -11.12
CA LEU A 27 -0.69 10.59 -9.77
C LEU A 27 0.76 10.67 -9.28
N VAL A 28 1.72 10.27 -10.12
CA VAL A 28 3.15 10.35 -9.82
C VAL A 28 3.56 11.78 -9.50
N ALA A 29 3.08 12.75 -10.28
CA ALA A 29 3.39 14.17 -10.06
C ALA A 29 2.93 14.66 -8.69
N LYS A 30 1.85 14.07 -8.14
CA LYS A 30 1.34 14.42 -6.81
C LYS A 30 2.06 13.67 -5.69
N LEU A 31 2.54 12.46 -5.96
CA LEU A 31 3.16 11.61 -4.94
C LEU A 31 4.65 11.90 -4.75
N LYS A 32 5.39 12.17 -5.83
CA LYS A 32 6.84 12.43 -5.74
C LYS A 32 7.23 13.51 -4.74
N PRO A 33 6.56 14.69 -4.72
CA PRO A 33 6.94 15.77 -3.80
C PRO A 33 6.70 15.47 -2.33
N THR A 34 5.93 14.42 -2.01
CA THR A 34 5.62 14.08 -0.61
C THR A 34 6.85 13.63 0.15
N GLY A 35 7.86 13.10 -0.54
CA GLY A 35 9.04 12.54 0.10
C GLY A 35 8.79 11.23 0.84
N ILE A 36 7.60 10.62 0.68
CA ILE A 36 7.23 9.42 1.41
C ILE A 36 7.90 8.19 0.82
N VAL A 37 8.59 7.43 1.67
CA VAL A 37 9.00 6.06 1.40
C VAL A 37 8.18 5.20 2.36
N LEU A 38 7.21 4.48 1.81
CA LEU A 38 6.23 3.71 2.57
C LEU A 38 6.61 2.23 2.57
N ARG A 39 6.76 1.65 3.76
CA ARG A 39 6.88 0.20 3.89
C ARG A 39 5.61 -0.36 4.48
N ILE A 40 5.03 -1.36 3.82
CA ILE A 40 3.87 -2.08 4.33
C ILE A 40 4.30 -3.51 4.63
N THR A 41 4.18 -3.88 5.90
CA THR A 41 4.45 -5.24 6.35
C THR A 41 3.12 -5.95 6.52
N TYR A 42 2.92 -6.98 5.69
CA TYR A 42 1.71 -7.79 5.72
C TYR A 42 1.95 -9.08 6.48
N THR A 43 0.86 -9.61 7.05
CA THR A 43 0.82 -10.96 7.60
C THR A 43 -0.32 -11.74 6.95
N GLU A 44 -0.25 -13.04 6.97
CA GLU A 44 -1.30 -13.96 6.52
C GLU A 44 -1.71 -13.75 5.05
N PRO A 45 -0.79 -13.97 4.09
CA PRO A 45 0.60 -14.43 4.22
C PRO A 45 1.58 -13.29 4.49
N ASP A 46 2.73 -13.62 5.03
CA ASP A 46 3.79 -12.64 5.30
C ASP A 46 4.37 -12.13 3.99
N ALA A 47 4.43 -10.81 3.86
CA ALA A 47 5.00 -10.14 2.70
C ALA A 47 5.35 -8.70 3.06
N VAL A 48 6.32 -8.13 2.35
CA VAL A 48 6.75 -6.74 2.59
C VAL A 48 6.82 -6.00 1.26
N LEU A 49 6.19 -4.84 1.20
CA LEU A 49 6.30 -3.92 0.07
C LEU A 49 6.92 -2.61 0.56
N THR A 50 7.90 -2.11 -0.19
CA THR A 50 8.46 -0.77 0.05
C THR A 50 8.19 0.07 -1.19
N VAL A 51 7.45 1.16 -1.03
CA VAL A 51 7.04 2.05 -2.11
C VAL A 51 7.78 3.36 -1.95
N ASP A 52 8.72 3.62 -2.86
CA ASP A 52 9.53 4.82 -2.87
C ASP A 52 8.90 5.83 -3.84
N PHE A 53 8.08 6.74 -3.30
CA PHE A 53 7.40 7.73 -4.14
C PHE A 53 8.37 8.69 -4.83
N PRO A 54 9.40 9.23 -4.15
CA PRO A 54 10.34 10.13 -4.83
C PRO A 54 11.03 9.54 -6.06
N ASN A 55 11.39 8.27 -6.01
CA ASN A 55 12.07 7.59 -7.11
C ASN A 55 11.14 6.76 -7.99
N VAL A 56 9.86 6.70 -7.65
CA VAL A 56 8.83 5.94 -8.38
C VAL A 56 9.26 4.47 -8.52
N GLU A 57 9.60 3.86 -7.38
CA GLU A 57 10.06 2.48 -7.33
C GLU A 57 9.24 1.66 -6.35
N LEU A 58 9.02 0.40 -6.70
CA LEU A 58 8.38 -0.59 -5.83
C LEU A 58 9.37 -1.72 -5.58
N HIS A 59 9.60 -2.03 -4.30
CA HIS A 59 10.50 -3.11 -3.90
C HIS A 59 9.70 -4.18 -3.17
N GLU A 60 9.91 -5.43 -3.56
CA GLU A 60 9.24 -6.60 -2.97
C GLU A 60 10.21 -7.32 -2.04
N GLY A 61 9.72 -7.70 -0.87
CA GLY A 61 10.48 -8.51 0.07
C GLY A 61 11.12 -7.73 1.21
N ALA A 62 11.33 -8.43 2.32
CA ALA A 62 11.97 -7.86 3.51
C ALA A 62 13.42 -7.48 3.21
N GLY A 63 13.84 -6.32 3.70
CA GLY A 63 15.21 -5.84 3.53
C GLY A 63 15.51 -5.24 2.17
N ASN A 64 14.57 -5.23 1.25
CA ASN A 64 14.74 -4.63 -0.06
C ASN A 64 14.26 -3.17 -0.08
N GLY A 65 14.91 -2.35 -0.90
CA GLY A 65 14.56 -0.95 -1.05
C GLY A 65 15.15 -0.03 0.02
N PRO A 66 14.89 1.27 -0.08
CA PRO A 66 15.41 2.25 0.87
C PRO A 66 14.72 2.14 2.23
N ALA A 67 15.33 2.75 3.25
CA ALA A 67 14.74 2.82 4.58
C ALA A 67 13.43 3.63 4.52
N PRO A 68 12.35 3.15 5.13
CA PRO A 68 11.07 3.85 5.12
C PRO A 68 11.06 5.02 6.09
N ASN A 69 10.26 6.05 5.76
CA ASN A 69 9.93 7.10 6.73
C ASN A 69 8.49 6.95 7.25
N VAL A 70 7.67 6.14 6.56
CA VAL A 70 6.33 5.77 7.04
C VAL A 70 6.20 4.25 6.94
N GLU A 71 5.73 3.61 8.01
CA GLU A 71 5.50 2.17 8.02
C GLU A 71 4.06 1.84 8.40
N LEU A 72 3.48 0.87 7.70
CA LEU A 72 2.17 0.32 8.02
C LEU A 72 2.31 -1.19 8.26
N PHE A 73 1.49 -1.70 9.18
CA PHE A 73 1.45 -3.13 9.54
C PHE A 73 -0.02 -3.57 9.51
N MET A 74 -0.31 -4.60 8.72
CA MET A 74 -1.68 -5.09 8.57
C MET A 74 -1.68 -6.52 8.02
N THR A 75 -2.82 -7.21 8.12
CA THR A 75 -2.97 -8.46 7.39
C THR A 75 -3.12 -8.17 5.90
N ALA A 76 -2.76 -9.13 5.06
CA ALA A 76 -2.94 -9.01 3.63
C ALA A 76 -4.43 -8.85 3.27
N ASP A 77 -5.30 -9.51 4.03
CA ASP A 77 -6.75 -9.38 3.86
C ASP A 77 -7.22 -7.94 4.12
N THR A 78 -6.70 -7.28 5.14
CA THR A 78 -7.02 -5.88 5.40
C THR A 78 -6.55 -5.00 4.24
N GLY A 79 -5.35 -5.25 3.71
CA GLY A 79 -4.85 -4.55 2.53
C GLY A 79 -5.77 -4.72 1.33
N ASN A 80 -6.23 -5.94 1.08
CA ASN A 80 -7.18 -6.23 0.02
C ASN A 80 -8.49 -5.45 0.20
N ARG A 81 -9.06 -5.50 1.41
CA ARG A 81 -10.31 -4.78 1.70
C ARG A 81 -10.15 -3.26 1.58
N PHE A 82 -8.98 -2.74 1.93
CA PHE A 82 -8.70 -1.31 1.74
C PHE A 82 -8.83 -0.92 0.26
N TRP A 83 -8.18 -1.66 -0.62
CA TRP A 83 -8.21 -1.35 -2.05
C TRP A 83 -9.57 -1.63 -2.70
N LEU A 84 -10.40 -2.47 -2.05
CA LEU A 84 -11.79 -2.67 -2.46
C LEU A 84 -12.73 -1.57 -1.93
N GLY A 85 -12.19 -0.60 -1.21
CA GLY A 85 -12.99 0.50 -0.66
C GLY A 85 -13.76 0.15 0.60
N LYS A 86 -13.42 -0.97 1.25
CA LYS A 86 -14.15 -1.49 2.42
C LYS A 86 -13.52 -1.13 3.76
N VAL A 87 -12.35 -0.50 3.76
CA VAL A 87 -11.63 -0.10 4.97
C VAL A 87 -11.33 1.38 4.91
N VAL A 88 -11.73 2.10 5.95
CA VAL A 88 -11.38 3.51 6.13
C VAL A 88 -10.14 3.54 7.02
N LEU A 89 -9.01 3.98 6.49
CA LEU A 89 -7.71 3.86 7.17
C LEU A 89 -7.69 4.52 8.55
N PRO A 90 -8.18 5.77 8.76
CA PRO A 90 -8.21 6.35 10.09
C PRO A 90 -8.98 5.52 11.10
N VAL A 91 -10.08 4.90 10.69
CA VAL A 91 -10.89 4.03 11.56
C VAL A 91 -10.11 2.74 11.88
N ALA A 92 -9.48 2.14 10.88
CA ALA A 92 -8.67 0.93 11.08
C ALA A 92 -7.50 1.18 12.04
N LEU A 93 -6.87 2.35 11.94
CA LEU A 93 -5.81 2.76 12.87
C LEU A 93 -6.35 2.89 14.30
N ALA A 94 -7.52 3.51 14.47
CA ALA A 94 -8.14 3.67 15.79
C ALA A 94 -8.53 2.33 16.40
N LYS A 95 -8.93 1.36 15.58
CA LYS A 95 -9.30 0.01 16.04
C LYS A 95 -8.12 -0.93 16.25
N GLY A 96 -6.93 -0.55 15.79
CA GLY A 96 -5.74 -1.40 15.84
C GLY A 96 -5.69 -2.48 14.76
N GLU A 97 -6.58 -2.45 13.78
CA GLU A 97 -6.52 -3.34 12.61
C GLU A 97 -5.30 -3.02 11.74
N VAL A 98 -4.91 -1.75 11.72
CA VAL A 98 -3.70 -1.27 11.07
C VAL A 98 -2.87 -0.55 12.11
N ARG A 99 -1.58 -0.85 12.17
CA ARG A 99 -0.64 -0.10 13.00
C ARG A 99 0.27 0.71 12.09
N ALA A 100 0.77 1.83 12.62
CA ALA A 100 1.57 2.75 11.82
C ALA A 100 2.72 3.32 12.63
N LYS A 101 3.81 3.66 11.94
CA LYS A 101 4.97 4.37 12.50
C LYS A 101 5.36 5.47 11.54
N GLY A 102 5.86 6.60 12.10
CA GLY A 102 6.31 7.75 11.32
C GLY A 102 5.26 8.83 11.19
N PRO A 103 5.46 9.82 10.30
CA PRO A 103 4.56 10.96 10.14
C PRO A 103 3.28 10.58 9.39
N ILE A 104 2.37 9.94 10.09
CA ILE A 104 1.13 9.38 9.52
C ILE A 104 0.26 10.49 8.88
N ALA A 105 0.34 11.71 9.41
CA ALA A 105 -0.41 12.83 8.84
C ALA A 105 -0.10 13.04 7.35
N LYS A 106 1.15 12.83 6.92
CA LYS A 106 1.51 12.94 5.51
C LYS A 106 0.82 11.88 4.66
N LEU A 107 0.76 10.66 5.17
CA LEU A 107 0.08 9.57 4.48
C LEU A 107 -1.42 9.83 4.38
N LEU A 108 -2.03 10.30 5.48
CA LEU A 108 -3.46 10.58 5.49
C LEU A 108 -3.85 11.66 4.48
N LYS A 109 -2.96 12.61 4.19
CA LYS A 109 -3.22 13.66 3.21
C LYS A 109 -3.33 13.13 1.78
N ILE A 110 -2.63 12.03 1.47
CA ILE A 110 -2.64 11.46 0.11
C ILE A 110 -3.66 10.34 -0.06
N LEU A 111 -4.36 9.94 1.01
CA LEU A 111 -5.38 8.89 0.91
C LEU A 111 -6.44 9.16 -0.16
N PRO A 112 -6.95 10.39 -0.35
CA PRO A 112 -7.93 10.63 -1.40
C PRO A 112 -7.44 10.22 -2.80
N LEU A 113 -6.12 10.25 -3.03
CA LEU A 113 -5.54 9.84 -4.32
C LEU A 113 -5.68 8.34 -4.54
N ALA A 114 -5.72 7.54 -3.47
CA ALA A 114 -5.86 6.09 -3.55
C ALA A 114 -7.20 5.67 -4.15
N LYS A 115 -8.23 6.49 -3.97
CA LYS A 115 -9.59 6.16 -4.47
C LYS A 115 -9.60 5.93 -5.98
N GLY A 116 -8.77 6.63 -6.73
CA GLY A 116 -8.65 6.44 -8.18
C GLY A 116 -8.13 5.07 -8.58
N LEU A 117 -7.53 4.34 -7.65
CA LEU A 117 -6.98 3.01 -7.91
C LEU A 117 -7.89 1.88 -7.47
N PHE A 118 -9.01 2.17 -6.80
CA PHE A 118 -9.93 1.13 -6.32
C PHE A 118 -10.54 0.32 -7.48
N GLY A 119 -10.98 1.00 -8.54
CA GLY A 119 -11.51 0.34 -9.72
C GLY A 119 -10.47 -0.54 -10.42
N PRO A 120 -9.30 0.01 -10.78
CA PRO A 120 -8.22 -0.78 -11.35
C PRO A 120 -7.79 -1.96 -10.49
N TYR A 121 -7.73 -1.78 -9.15
CA TYR A 121 -7.41 -2.89 -8.26
C TYR A 121 -8.43 -4.01 -8.38
N LYS A 122 -9.72 -3.67 -8.33
CA LYS A 122 -10.80 -4.66 -8.44
C LYS A 122 -10.72 -5.43 -9.75
N GLN A 123 -10.35 -4.74 -10.85
CA GLN A 123 -10.20 -5.37 -12.15
C GLN A 123 -9.11 -6.44 -12.16
N GLN A 124 -8.03 -6.26 -11.39
CA GLN A 124 -6.98 -7.28 -11.29
C GLN A 124 -7.49 -8.59 -10.70
N LEU A 125 -8.51 -8.52 -9.84
CA LEU A 125 -9.04 -9.69 -9.15
C LEU A 125 -10.02 -10.49 -10.00
N GLU A 126 -10.47 -9.94 -11.10
CA GLU A 126 -11.44 -10.57 -12.00
C GLU A 126 -10.80 -11.52 -13.00
#